data_074fb8f845caaf3ac049665924d59b7f
#
_entry.id   074fb8f845caaf3ac049665924d59b7f
#
_cell.length_a   1.000
_cell.length_b   1.000
_cell.length_c   1.000
_cell.angle_alpha   90.00
_cell.angle_beta   90.00
_cell.angle_gamma   90.00
#
_symmetry.space_group_name_H-M   'P 1'
#
loop_
_entity.id
_entity.type
_entity.pdbx_description
1 polymer ?
#
loop_
_entity_poly.entity_id
_entity_poly.type
_entity_poly.pdbx_seq_one_letter_code
_entity_poly.pdbx_strand_id
1 'polypeptide(L)'
;IVATKAHQLADAWPTLHRWLAADGQLVLAQNGLPWWYFADAHGQLTRPLRAADPDGRLGRGIDLNRVIACVVHKSVERPAANVVSAFAVAGDRLILGRPSGHIDPTLTALVETLSAAGIASEAHADIRAAIWDKLLGNAVLNPLSALTGLELAALLANPTHRQRILDGMGEARQVAQAYGAPSGRTAAERLA
;
A
#
# COMPACT_ATOMS: atom_id res chain seq x y z
N ILE A 1 9.91 0.49 -10.83
CA ILE A 1 9.31 0.38 -9.48
C ILE A 1 9.59 1.66 -8.72
N VAL A 2 8.57 2.26 -8.12
CA VAL A 2 8.67 3.49 -7.32
C VAL A 2 8.39 3.13 -5.86
N ALA A 3 9.40 3.33 -5.01
CA ALA A 3 9.35 3.04 -3.57
C ALA A 3 9.59 4.30 -2.70
N THR A 4 9.37 5.49 -3.25
CA THR A 4 9.39 6.75 -2.52
C THR A 4 8.19 6.84 -1.57
N LYS A 5 8.20 7.79 -0.63
CA LYS A 5 6.99 8.09 0.15
C LYS A 5 5.90 8.64 -0.79
N ALA A 6 4.63 8.33 -0.52
CA ALA A 6 3.51 8.70 -1.39
C ALA A 6 3.47 10.21 -1.71
N HIS A 7 3.73 11.07 -0.72
CA HIS A 7 3.76 12.53 -0.89
C HIS A 7 4.91 13.05 -1.76
N GLN A 8 5.95 12.24 -2.01
CA GLN A 8 7.10 12.60 -2.85
C GLN A 8 6.88 12.26 -4.33
N LEU A 9 5.84 11.48 -4.65
CA LEU A 9 5.61 11.00 -6.02
C LEU A 9 5.33 12.15 -6.99
N ALA A 10 4.55 13.14 -6.58
CA ALA A 10 4.20 14.28 -7.42
C ALA A 10 5.43 15.10 -7.86
N ASP A 11 6.42 15.23 -6.98
CA ASP A 11 7.67 15.94 -7.30
C ASP A 11 8.64 15.06 -8.08
N ALA A 12 8.63 13.75 -7.86
CA ALA A 12 9.45 12.80 -8.61
C ALA A 12 8.91 12.52 -10.03
N TRP A 13 7.62 12.70 -10.27
CA TRP A 13 6.95 12.32 -11.51
C TRP A 13 7.56 12.93 -12.79
N PRO A 14 7.91 14.21 -12.88
CA PRO A 14 8.51 14.78 -14.08
C PRO A 14 9.83 14.10 -14.50
N THR A 15 10.60 13.59 -13.52
CA THR A 15 11.82 12.85 -13.78
C THR A 15 11.52 11.40 -14.17
N LEU A 16 10.63 10.73 -13.43
CA LEU A 16 10.23 9.36 -13.70
C LEU A 16 9.58 9.20 -15.07
N HIS A 17 8.74 10.16 -15.46
CA HIS A 17 8.05 10.17 -16.76
C HIS A 17 9.03 10.12 -17.94
N ARG A 18 10.17 10.82 -17.85
CA ARG A 18 11.19 10.82 -18.90
C ARG A 18 11.88 9.47 -19.09
N TRP A 19 11.92 8.65 -18.03
CA TRP A 19 12.55 7.33 -18.06
C TRP A 19 11.56 6.19 -18.32
N LEU A 20 10.28 6.48 -18.27
CA LEU A 20 9.24 5.48 -18.48
C LEU A 20 9.04 5.27 -19.99
N ALA A 21 9.39 4.09 -20.48
CA ALA A 21 9.16 3.71 -21.88
C ALA A 21 7.67 3.87 -22.27
N ALA A 22 7.38 4.01 -23.56
CA ALA A 22 6.02 4.25 -24.06
C ALA A 22 5.03 3.14 -23.63
N ASP A 23 5.48 1.90 -23.56
CA ASP A 23 4.75 0.71 -23.09
C ASP A 23 5.08 0.31 -21.64
N GLY A 24 5.94 1.09 -20.96
CA GLY A 24 6.43 0.81 -19.61
C GLY A 24 5.33 0.87 -18.55
N GLN A 25 5.46 0.03 -17.53
CA GLN A 25 4.55 -0.03 -16.40
C GLN A 25 5.12 0.71 -15.18
N LEU A 26 4.26 1.34 -14.41
CA LEU A 26 4.61 2.06 -13.19
C LEU A 26 4.16 1.25 -11.97
N VAL A 27 5.09 0.54 -11.35
CA VAL A 27 4.82 -0.22 -10.11
C VAL A 27 4.98 0.71 -8.91
N LEU A 28 3.89 0.97 -8.18
CA LEU A 28 3.87 1.86 -7.02
C LEU A 28 3.90 1.04 -5.72
N ALA A 29 5.10 0.89 -5.15
CA ALA A 29 5.34 0.18 -3.88
C ALA A 29 5.29 1.16 -2.70
N GLN A 30 4.12 1.78 -2.49
CA GLN A 30 3.90 2.84 -1.52
C GLN A 30 2.81 2.46 -0.53
N ASN A 31 3.00 2.78 0.76
CA ASN A 31 2.00 2.57 1.80
C ASN A 31 0.95 3.68 1.80
N GLY A 32 -0.21 3.41 2.39
CA GLY A 32 -1.31 4.34 2.52
C GLY A 32 -2.29 4.29 1.35
N LEU A 33 -3.27 5.20 1.36
CA LEU A 33 -4.23 5.32 0.27
C LEU A 33 -3.55 6.01 -0.92
N PRO A 34 -3.59 5.40 -2.12
CA PRO A 34 -2.97 5.99 -3.29
C PRO A 34 -3.83 7.11 -3.88
N TRP A 35 -3.21 8.04 -4.61
CA TRP A 35 -3.89 9.13 -5.29
C TRP A 35 -5.00 8.68 -6.25
N TRP A 36 -4.85 7.49 -6.84
CA TRP A 36 -5.80 6.87 -7.77
C TRP A 36 -6.89 6.05 -7.07
N TYR A 37 -7.03 6.11 -5.76
CA TYR A 37 -7.94 5.26 -4.97
C TYR A 37 -9.37 5.24 -5.54
N PHE A 38 -9.86 6.36 -6.04
CA PHE A 38 -11.20 6.49 -6.62
C PHE A 38 -11.25 6.27 -8.15
N ALA A 39 -10.31 5.53 -8.71
CA ALA A 39 -10.41 5.08 -10.09
C ALA A 39 -11.51 4.02 -10.24
N ASP A 40 -12.26 4.10 -11.34
CA ASP A 40 -13.26 3.11 -11.72
C ASP A 40 -12.65 1.88 -12.42
N ALA A 41 -13.50 0.94 -12.84
CA ALA A 41 -13.08 -0.25 -13.57
C ALA A 41 -12.49 0.03 -14.97
N HIS A 42 -12.72 1.22 -15.52
CA HIS A 42 -12.18 1.67 -16.80
C HIS A 42 -10.85 2.43 -16.63
N GLY A 43 -10.33 2.53 -15.40
CA GLY A 43 -9.12 3.29 -15.10
C GLY A 43 -9.32 4.80 -15.17
N GLN A 44 -10.56 5.29 -15.01
CA GLN A 44 -10.85 6.71 -14.96
C GLN A 44 -10.94 7.18 -13.50
N LEU A 45 -10.24 8.29 -13.19
CA LEU A 45 -10.30 8.88 -11.86
C LEU A 45 -11.62 9.63 -11.68
N THR A 46 -12.54 9.05 -10.90
CA THR A 46 -13.90 9.63 -10.68
C THR A 46 -13.89 10.83 -9.73
N ARG A 47 -12.93 10.86 -8.80
CA ARG A 47 -12.68 12.02 -7.93
C ARG A 47 -11.22 12.03 -7.44
N PRO A 48 -10.63 13.21 -7.19
CA PRO A 48 -9.28 13.31 -6.66
C PRO A 48 -9.21 12.95 -5.17
N LEU A 49 -8.14 12.28 -4.76
CA LEU A 49 -7.75 12.15 -3.35
C LEU A 49 -6.74 13.25 -3.03
N ARG A 50 -7.22 14.42 -2.61
CA ARG A 50 -6.39 15.62 -2.41
C ARG A 50 -5.28 15.45 -1.37
N ALA A 51 -5.46 14.57 -0.40
CA ALA A 51 -4.42 14.27 0.58
C ALA A 51 -3.18 13.59 -0.05
N ALA A 52 -3.35 12.89 -1.17
CA ALA A 52 -2.27 12.19 -1.88
C ALA A 52 -1.84 12.91 -3.18
N ASP A 53 -2.71 13.72 -3.77
CA ASP A 53 -2.46 14.51 -4.98
C ASP A 53 -3.15 15.89 -4.85
N PRO A 54 -2.59 16.81 -4.03
CA PRO A 54 -3.22 18.11 -3.71
C PRO A 54 -3.57 18.93 -4.95
N ASP A 55 -2.65 18.98 -5.89
CA ASP A 55 -2.75 19.79 -7.12
C ASP A 55 -3.31 19.00 -8.31
N GLY A 56 -3.61 17.72 -8.15
CA GLY A 56 -4.09 16.83 -9.22
C GLY A 56 -3.06 16.57 -10.32
N ARG A 57 -1.76 16.77 -10.05
CA ARG A 57 -0.69 16.55 -11.03
C ARG A 57 -0.54 15.09 -11.43
N LEU A 58 -0.67 14.18 -10.48
CA LEU A 58 -0.59 12.75 -10.72
C LEU A 58 -1.79 12.27 -11.52
N GLY A 59 -3.01 12.69 -11.12
CA GLY A 59 -4.24 12.33 -11.80
C GLY A 59 -4.32 12.80 -13.26
N ARG A 60 -3.69 13.94 -13.58
CA ARG A 60 -3.59 14.44 -14.97
C ARG A 60 -2.42 13.90 -15.75
N GLY A 61 -1.35 13.49 -15.06
CA GLY A 61 -0.07 13.15 -15.71
C GLY A 61 0.17 11.66 -15.88
N ILE A 62 -0.54 10.80 -15.15
CA ILE A 62 -0.28 9.36 -15.14
C ILE A 62 -1.49 8.61 -15.71
N ASP A 63 -1.27 7.87 -16.80
CA ASP A 63 -2.24 6.91 -17.31
C ASP A 63 -2.39 5.73 -16.33
N LEU A 64 -3.58 5.57 -15.76
CA LEU A 64 -3.87 4.52 -14.79
C LEU A 64 -3.80 3.10 -15.35
N ASN A 65 -3.94 2.93 -16.65
CA ASN A 65 -3.73 1.62 -17.31
C ASN A 65 -2.28 1.15 -17.24
N ARG A 66 -1.36 2.07 -16.98
CA ARG A 66 0.08 1.77 -16.78
C ARG A 66 0.46 1.59 -15.32
N VAL A 67 -0.47 1.77 -14.39
CA VAL A 67 -0.22 1.66 -12.96
C VAL A 67 -0.45 0.23 -12.48
N ILE A 68 0.52 -0.28 -11.74
CA ILE A 68 0.40 -1.49 -10.92
C ILE A 68 0.64 -1.07 -9.47
N ALA A 69 -0.36 -1.22 -8.62
CA ALA A 69 -0.18 -1.03 -7.18
C ALA A 69 0.55 -2.23 -6.59
N CYS A 70 1.37 -1.98 -5.58
CA CYS A 70 2.10 -3.02 -4.87
C CYS A 70 2.01 -2.79 -3.36
N VAL A 71 1.30 -3.67 -2.68
CA VAL A 71 1.25 -3.72 -1.21
C VAL A 71 2.40 -4.60 -0.73
N VAL A 72 3.35 -3.99 -0.02
CA VAL A 72 4.59 -4.65 0.41
C VAL A 72 4.41 -5.19 1.83
N HIS A 73 4.31 -6.50 2.00
CA HIS A 73 4.40 -7.17 3.29
C HIS A 73 5.84 -7.66 3.46
N LYS A 74 6.70 -6.83 4.04
CA LYS A 74 8.11 -7.11 4.29
C LYS A 74 8.59 -6.33 5.50
N SER A 75 9.24 -7.00 6.43
CA SER A 75 9.91 -6.36 7.55
C SER A 75 11.34 -6.00 7.16
N VAL A 76 11.65 -4.70 7.22
CA VAL A 76 12.94 -4.16 6.82
C VAL A 76 13.36 -3.09 7.82
N GLU A 77 14.60 -3.16 8.27
CA GLU A 77 15.24 -2.11 9.06
C GLU A 77 16.38 -1.45 8.27
N ARG A 78 16.64 -0.21 8.60
CA ARG A 78 17.75 0.54 8.03
C ARG A 78 18.67 1.02 9.16
N PRO A 79 19.60 0.16 9.63
CA PRO A 79 20.49 0.50 10.73
C PRO A 79 21.51 1.61 10.41
N ALA A 80 21.81 1.82 9.13
CA ALA A 80 22.68 2.88 8.65
C ALA A 80 22.23 3.39 7.26
N ALA A 81 22.79 4.50 6.81
CA ALA A 81 22.38 5.18 5.56
C ALA A 81 22.34 4.25 4.33
N ASN A 82 23.32 3.35 4.22
CA ASN A 82 23.50 2.46 3.07
C ASN A 82 23.36 0.97 3.43
N VAL A 83 22.76 0.66 4.60
CA VAL A 83 22.58 -0.71 5.08
C VAL A 83 21.10 -0.98 5.28
N VAL A 84 20.63 -2.05 4.68
CA VAL A 84 19.26 -2.54 4.84
C VAL A 84 19.34 -3.96 5.36
N SER A 85 18.67 -4.22 6.49
CA SER A 85 18.49 -5.55 7.05
C SER A 85 17.07 -6.01 6.78
N ALA A 86 16.91 -7.05 6.00
CA ALA A 86 15.61 -7.66 5.72
C ALA A 86 15.46 -8.94 6.55
N PHE A 87 14.40 -9.02 7.31
CA PHE A 87 14.06 -10.19 8.10
C PHE A 87 13.11 -11.07 7.30
N ALA A 88 13.37 -12.36 7.23
CA ALA A 88 12.41 -13.32 6.69
C ALA A 88 11.33 -13.58 7.73
N VAL A 89 10.14 -13.11 7.48
CA VAL A 89 8.96 -13.32 8.33
C VAL A 89 7.94 -14.16 7.58
N ALA A 90 7.27 -15.08 8.28
CA ALA A 90 6.19 -15.85 7.68
C ALA A 90 5.12 -14.90 7.13
N GLY A 91 4.75 -15.10 5.86
CA GLY A 91 3.79 -14.23 5.17
C GLY A 91 4.40 -13.02 4.45
N ASP A 92 5.73 -12.88 4.41
CA ASP A 92 6.40 -11.89 3.57
C ASP A 92 6.02 -12.10 2.11
N ARG A 93 5.43 -11.07 1.48
CA ARG A 93 5.04 -11.10 0.08
C ARG A 93 4.77 -9.72 -0.48
N LEU A 94 4.69 -9.63 -1.79
CA LEU A 94 4.15 -8.50 -2.52
C LEU A 94 2.75 -8.86 -3.04
N ILE A 95 1.77 -8.00 -2.81
CA ILE A 95 0.44 -8.13 -3.40
C ILE A 95 0.35 -7.06 -4.47
N LEU A 96 0.17 -7.48 -5.73
CA LEU A 96 0.13 -6.58 -6.88
C LEU A 96 -1.27 -6.58 -7.49
N GLY A 97 -1.70 -5.41 -8.00
CA GLY A 97 -3.01 -5.30 -8.63
C GLY A 97 -3.17 -4.03 -9.44
N ARG A 98 -4.10 -4.06 -10.38
CA ARG A 98 -4.47 -2.88 -11.16
C ARG A 98 -5.48 -2.01 -10.43
N PRO A 99 -5.46 -0.68 -10.61
CA PRO A 99 -6.54 0.20 -10.15
C PRO A 99 -7.93 -0.22 -10.68
N SER A 100 -7.98 -0.77 -11.90
CA SER A 100 -9.20 -1.28 -12.53
C SER A 100 -9.72 -2.61 -11.96
N GLY A 101 -8.88 -3.35 -11.23
CA GLY A 101 -9.20 -4.70 -10.75
C GLY A 101 -8.92 -5.83 -11.75
N HIS A 102 -8.50 -5.53 -12.98
CA HIS A 102 -8.19 -6.55 -13.98
C HIS A 102 -6.86 -7.23 -13.68
N ILE A 103 -6.84 -8.57 -13.79
CA ILE A 103 -5.60 -9.35 -13.83
C ILE A 103 -5.28 -9.62 -15.29
N ASP A 104 -4.39 -8.82 -15.85
CA ASP A 104 -3.96 -8.91 -17.26
C ASP A 104 -2.65 -9.69 -17.40
N PRO A 105 -2.25 -10.09 -18.63
CA PRO A 105 -1.01 -10.83 -18.85
C PRO A 105 0.25 -10.13 -18.36
N THR A 106 0.30 -8.80 -18.41
CA THR A 106 1.44 -8.00 -17.94
C THR A 106 1.60 -8.10 -16.42
N LEU A 107 0.50 -8.01 -15.68
CA LEU A 107 0.49 -8.17 -14.23
C LEU A 107 0.91 -9.60 -13.85
N THR A 108 0.38 -10.61 -14.56
CA THR A 108 0.71 -12.02 -14.34
C THR A 108 2.20 -12.26 -14.58
N ALA A 109 2.75 -11.81 -15.70
CA ALA A 109 4.17 -11.97 -16.02
C ALA A 109 5.09 -11.27 -15.00
N LEU A 110 4.68 -10.12 -14.47
CA LEU A 110 5.44 -9.44 -13.40
C LEU A 110 5.46 -10.27 -12.12
N VAL A 111 4.31 -10.82 -11.71
CA VAL A 111 4.20 -11.67 -10.51
C VAL A 111 5.06 -12.93 -10.66
N GLU A 112 5.01 -13.59 -11.81
CA GLU A 112 5.82 -14.77 -12.10
C GLU A 112 7.32 -14.44 -12.07
N THR A 113 7.72 -13.32 -12.67
CA THR A 113 9.13 -12.86 -12.68
C THR A 113 9.64 -12.61 -11.27
N LEU A 114 8.87 -11.91 -10.44
CA LEU A 114 9.23 -11.63 -9.05
C LEU A 114 9.30 -12.92 -8.23
N SER A 115 8.36 -13.82 -8.40
CA SER A 115 8.31 -15.11 -7.70
C SER A 115 9.49 -16.01 -8.11
N ALA A 116 9.83 -16.07 -9.39
CA ALA A 116 11.01 -16.78 -9.90
C ALA A 116 12.33 -16.19 -9.35
N ALA A 117 12.36 -14.89 -9.07
CA ALA A 117 13.48 -14.22 -8.41
C ALA A 117 13.52 -14.42 -6.88
N GLY A 118 12.65 -15.26 -6.32
CA GLY A 118 12.59 -15.54 -4.87
C GLY A 118 11.82 -14.50 -4.06
N ILE A 119 11.09 -13.59 -4.71
CA ILE A 119 10.23 -12.62 -4.05
C ILE A 119 8.79 -13.11 -4.13
N ALA A 120 8.28 -13.70 -3.05
CA ALA A 120 6.91 -14.18 -3.01
C ALA A 120 5.95 -13.06 -3.44
N SER A 121 5.16 -13.31 -4.47
CA SER A 121 4.30 -12.31 -5.09
C SER A 121 2.99 -12.91 -5.53
N GLU A 122 1.90 -12.16 -5.43
CA GLU A 122 0.57 -12.57 -5.86
C GLU A 122 -0.18 -11.46 -6.58
N ALA A 123 -0.98 -11.81 -7.59
CA ALA A 123 -1.90 -10.89 -8.23
C ALA A 123 -3.23 -10.86 -7.47
N HIS A 124 -3.79 -9.67 -7.27
CA HIS A 124 -5.04 -9.50 -6.54
C HIS A 124 -6.02 -8.62 -7.32
N ALA A 125 -7.21 -9.12 -7.60
CA ALA A 125 -8.22 -8.39 -8.34
C ALA A 125 -8.76 -7.18 -7.55
N ASP A 126 -8.96 -7.34 -6.22
CA ASP A 126 -9.33 -6.21 -5.36
C ASP A 126 -8.11 -5.70 -4.58
N ILE A 127 -7.26 -4.95 -5.27
CA ILE A 127 -6.07 -4.36 -4.65
C ILE A 127 -6.42 -3.34 -3.56
N ARG A 128 -7.61 -2.73 -3.60
CA ARG A 128 -8.08 -1.80 -2.56
C ARG A 128 -8.33 -2.52 -1.24
N ALA A 129 -8.90 -3.72 -1.28
CA ALA A 129 -9.06 -4.56 -0.09
C ALA A 129 -7.69 -4.89 0.55
N ALA A 130 -6.69 -5.26 -0.25
CA ALA A 130 -5.33 -5.50 0.24
C ALA A 130 -4.67 -4.25 0.84
N ILE A 131 -4.88 -3.07 0.23
CA ILE A 131 -4.41 -1.79 0.76
C ILE A 131 -5.05 -1.51 2.13
N TRP A 132 -6.36 -1.66 2.26
CA TRP A 132 -7.06 -1.43 3.53
C TRP A 132 -6.68 -2.45 4.60
N ASP A 133 -6.56 -3.73 4.24
CA ASP A 133 -6.12 -4.76 5.19
C ASP A 133 -4.79 -4.37 5.84
N LYS A 134 -3.84 -3.89 5.06
CA LYS A 134 -2.56 -3.39 5.59
C LYS A 134 -2.71 -2.06 6.33
N LEU A 135 -3.51 -1.13 5.80
CA LEU A 135 -3.66 0.21 6.35
C LEU A 135 -4.30 0.20 7.73
N LEU A 136 -5.22 -0.70 8.02
CA LEU A 136 -5.82 -0.85 9.35
C LEU A 136 -4.76 -0.98 10.45
N GLY A 137 -3.70 -1.77 10.21
CA GLY A 137 -2.58 -1.84 11.13
C GLY A 137 -1.75 -0.55 11.15
N ASN A 138 -1.30 -0.12 9.98
CA ASN A 138 -0.38 1.01 9.87
C ASN A 138 -0.97 2.34 10.35
N ALA A 139 -2.28 2.58 10.14
CA ALA A 139 -2.95 3.82 10.54
C ALA A 139 -3.04 3.99 12.05
N VAL A 140 -2.96 2.89 12.81
CA VAL A 140 -3.11 2.91 14.27
C VAL A 140 -1.80 2.61 14.98
N LEU A 141 -1.12 1.53 14.58
CA LEU A 141 0.09 1.08 15.26
C LEU A 141 1.25 2.05 15.08
N ASN A 142 1.47 2.57 13.87
CA ASN A 142 2.60 3.47 13.62
C ASN A 142 2.49 4.80 14.39
N PRO A 143 1.34 5.51 14.38
CA PRO A 143 1.19 6.72 15.20
C PRO A 143 1.29 6.43 16.70
N LEU A 144 0.69 5.35 17.19
CA LEU A 144 0.74 5.01 18.60
C LEU A 144 2.17 4.67 19.05
N SER A 145 2.91 3.92 18.25
CA SER A 145 4.33 3.64 18.51
C SER A 145 5.16 4.93 18.51
N ALA A 146 4.94 5.83 17.55
CA ALA A 146 5.64 7.12 17.49
C ALA A 146 5.34 8.01 18.71
N LEU A 147 4.10 8.04 19.17
CA LEU A 147 3.68 8.85 20.33
C LEU A 147 4.19 8.31 21.67
N THR A 148 4.27 6.98 21.79
CA THR A 148 4.65 6.32 23.05
C THR A 148 6.12 5.95 23.14
N GLY A 149 6.83 5.89 22.00
CA GLY A 149 8.18 5.34 21.90
C GLY A 149 8.24 3.82 22.10
N LEU A 150 7.08 3.13 22.16
CA LEU A 150 7.01 1.70 22.42
C LEU A 150 6.99 0.90 21.13
N GLU A 151 7.63 -0.25 21.16
CA GLU A 151 7.53 -1.27 20.12
C GLU A 151 6.17 -2.00 20.18
N LEU A 152 5.82 -2.67 19.07
CA LEU A 152 4.53 -3.36 18.92
C LEU A 152 4.25 -4.36 20.04
N ALA A 153 5.22 -5.17 20.43
CA ALA A 153 5.05 -6.15 21.49
C ALA A 153 4.66 -5.50 22.83
N ALA A 154 5.32 -4.39 23.19
CA ALA A 154 5.03 -3.65 24.42
C ALA A 154 3.66 -2.93 24.34
N LEU A 155 3.26 -2.42 23.18
CA LEU A 155 1.93 -1.85 22.96
C LEU A 155 0.84 -2.89 23.17
N LEU A 156 1.00 -4.09 22.61
CA LEU A 156 0.02 -5.17 22.70
C LEU A 156 -0.06 -5.80 24.10
N ALA A 157 1.07 -5.81 24.83
CA ALA A 157 1.10 -6.30 26.21
C ALA A 157 0.38 -5.37 27.21
N ASN A 158 0.23 -4.09 26.89
CA ASN A 158 -0.49 -3.13 27.73
C ASN A 158 -1.99 -3.13 27.40
N PRO A 159 -2.87 -3.46 28.34
CA PRO A 159 -4.32 -3.54 28.07
C PRO A 159 -4.93 -2.24 27.55
N THR A 160 -4.47 -1.09 28.07
CA THR A 160 -4.97 0.23 27.65
C THR A 160 -4.57 0.55 26.21
N HIS A 161 -3.32 0.28 25.84
CA HIS A 161 -2.87 0.49 24.46
C HIS A 161 -3.53 -0.52 23.52
N ARG A 162 -3.65 -1.78 23.93
CA ARG A 162 -4.34 -2.81 23.15
C ARG A 162 -5.79 -2.41 22.85
N GLN A 163 -6.52 -1.87 23.84
CA GLN A 163 -7.89 -1.40 23.60
C GLN A 163 -7.92 -0.23 22.62
N ARG A 164 -7.05 0.76 22.76
CA ARG A 164 -6.94 1.88 21.82
C ARG A 164 -6.62 1.43 20.39
N ILE A 165 -5.80 0.38 20.24
CA ILE A 165 -5.51 -0.22 18.93
C ILE A 165 -6.76 -0.84 18.33
N LEU A 166 -7.53 -1.60 19.11
CA LEU A 166 -8.77 -2.22 18.64
C LEU A 166 -9.80 -1.16 18.22
N ASP A 167 -9.98 -0.11 19.04
CA ASP A 167 -10.92 0.98 18.76
C ASP A 167 -10.52 1.73 17.47
N GLY A 168 -9.25 2.13 17.34
CA GLY A 168 -8.76 2.82 16.15
C GLY A 168 -8.84 1.98 14.88
N MET A 169 -8.57 0.67 14.96
CA MET A 169 -8.78 -0.24 13.84
C MET A 169 -10.28 -0.38 13.49
N GLY A 170 -11.15 -0.33 14.48
CA GLY A 170 -12.60 -0.30 14.29
C GLY A 170 -13.06 0.93 13.53
N GLU A 171 -12.58 2.12 13.92
CA GLU A 171 -12.85 3.38 13.22
C GLU A 171 -12.33 3.36 11.78
N ALA A 172 -11.08 2.94 11.58
CA ALA A 172 -10.50 2.84 10.23
C ALA A 172 -11.27 1.85 9.34
N ARG A 173 -11.80 0.75 9.91
CA ARG A 173 -12.65 -0.19 9.19
C ARG A 173 -13.98 0.43 8.76
N GLN A 174 -14.61 1.25 9.60
CA GLN A 174 -15.82 1.97 9.23
C GLN A 174 -15.58 2.91 8.03
N VAL A 175 -14.44 3.59 8.03
CA VAL A 175 -14.03 4.43 6.88
C VAL A 175 -13.83 3.58 5.63
N ALA A 176 -13.14 2.43 5.74
CA ALA A 176 -12.96 1.51 4.60
C ALA A 176 -14.30 1.07 4.00
N GLN A 177 -15.26 0.69 4.86
CA GLN A 177 -16.60 0.30 4.45
C GLN A 177 -17.36 1.44 3.74
N ALA A 178 -17.25 2.67 4.27
CA ALA A 178 -17.87 3.85 3.65
C ALA A 178 -17.28 4.16 2.27
N TYR A 179 -16.04 3.73 2.01
CA TYR A 179 -15.37 3.85 0.71
C TYR A 179 -15.49 2.59 -0.17
N GLY A 180 -16.36 1.65 0.19
CA GLY A 180 -16.67 0.46 -0.62
C GLY A 180 -15.57 -0.60 -0.65
N ALA A 181 -14.61 -0.53 0.26
CA ALA A 181 -13.51 -1.50 0.37
C ALA A 181 -13.40 -2.03 1.81
N PRO A 182 -14.34 -2.85 2.27
CA PRO A 182 -14.29 -3.41 3.62
C PRO A 182 -13.08 -4.33 3.79
N SER A 183 -12.41 -4.23 4.92
CA SER A 183 -11.39 -5.21 5.30
C SER A 183 -12.04 -6.57 5.59
N GLY A 184 -11.44 -7.63 5.07
CA GLY A 184 -11.89 -9.01 5.33
C GLY A 184 -11.67 -9.44 6.77
N ARG A 185 -10.59 -8.98 7.44
CA ARG A 185 -10.25 -9.34 8.81
C ARG A 185 -10.75 -8.30 9.82
N THR A 186 -11.22 -8.77 10.96
CA THR A 186 -11.52 -7.90 12.12
C THR A 186 -10.22 -7.42 12.78
N ALA A 187 -10.31 -6.38 13.63
CA ALA A 187 -9.19 -5.92 14.43
C ALA A 187 -8.63 -7.03 15.34
N ALA A 188 -9.52 -7.83 15.95
CA ALA A 188 -9.13 -8.95 16.83
C ALA A 188 -8.37 -10.04 16.04
N GLU A 189 -8.89 -10.48 14.89
CA GLU A 189 -8.24 -11.48 14.01
C GLU A 189 -6.89 -11.01 13.45
N ARG A 190 -6.70 -9.70 13.37
CA ARG A 190 -5.44 -9.13 12.90
C ARG A 190 -4.37 -9.08 13.99
N LEU A 191 -4.77 -9.05 15.27
CA LEU A 191 -3.88 -9.00 16.43
C LEU A 191 -3.67 -10.38 17.09
N ALA A 192 -4.35 -11.40 16.60
CA ALA A 192 -4.14 -12.80 17.00
C ALA A 192 -2.96 -13.41 16.25
#